data_0e57f05fea556bcde2e527c39a217dbb
#
_entry.id   0e57f05fea556bcde2e527c39a217dbb
#
_cell.length_a   1.000
_cell.length_b   1.000
_cell.length_c   1.000
_cell.angle_alpha   90.00
_cell.angle_beta   90.00
_cell.angle_gamma   90.00
#
_symmetry.space_group_name_H-M   'P 1'
#
loop_
_entity.id
_entity.type
_entity.pdbx_description
1 polymer ?
#
loop_
_entity_poly.entity_id
_entity_poly.type
_entity_poly.pdbx_seq_one_letter_code
_entity_poly.pdbx_strand_id
1 'polypeptide(L)'
;MTFFVYMLKCITPNIKKSYVGYSKNVELRIKKHNSGKGAKSTRGYLWIVIYKKKFKDKNKAMSYEYKLKKNKNKRLKILLKNKWK
;
A
#
# COMPACT_ATOMS: atom_id res chain seq x y z
N MET A 1 -19.17 7.12 4.67
CA MET A 1 -17.78 7.32 4.23
C MET A 1 -17.14 5.99 3.88
N THR A 2 -16.17 6.02 2.99
CA THR A 2 -15.48 4.81 2.56
C THR A 2 -14.00 4.93 2.86
N PHE A 3 -13.42 3.85 3.36
CA PHE A 3 -12.00 3.77 3.66
C PHE A 3 -11.41 2.60 2.89
N PHE A 4 -10.16 2.73 2.47
CA PHE A 4 -9.46 1.68 1.74
C PHE A 4 -8.17 1.32 2.46
N VAL A 5 -7.90 0.02 2.56
CA VAL A 5 -6.57 -0.48 2.87
C VAL A 5 -5.94 -0.82 1.53
N TYR A 6 -4.72 -0.36 1.31
CA TYR A 6 -4.04 -0.55 0.04
C TYR A 6 -2.62 -1.05 0.26
N MET A 7 -2.10 -1.70 -0.76
CA MET A 7 -0.71 -2.12 -0.76
C MET A 7 -0.02 -1.60 -2.02
N LEU A 8 1.16 -1.05 -1.83
CA LEU A 8 1.98 -0.49 -2.90
C LEU A 8 3.16 -1.41 -3.16
N LYS A 9 3.56 -1.48 -4.42
CA LYS A 9 4.80 -2.13 -4.84
C LYS A 9 5.73 -1.08 -5.42
N CYS A 10 6.99 -1.11 -5.00
CA CYS A 10 8.01 -0.21 -5.54
C CYS A 10 8.37 -0.64 -6.97
N ILE A 11 8.38 0.33 -7.89
CA ILE A 11 8.77 0.10 -9.28
C ILE A 11 10.10 0.76 -9.64
N THR A 12 10.79 1.34 -8.66
CA THR A 12 12.15 1.84 -8.86
C THR A 12 13.07 0.65 -9.18
N PRO A 13 13.89 0.73 -10.26
CA PRO A 13 14.75 -0.38 -10.64
C PRO A 13 15.62 -0.89 -9.49
N ASN A 14 15.72 -2.22 -9.36
CA ASN A 14 16.55 -2.92 -8.38
C ASN A 14 16.13 -2.73 -6.91
N ILE A 15 14.97 -2.14 -6.66
CA ILE A 15 14.45 -1.94 -5.32
C ILE A 15 13.20 -2.79 -5.13
N LYS A 16 13.25 -3.74 -4.19
CA LYS A 16 12.12 -4.63 -3.89
C LYS A 16 11.51 -4.26 -2.55
N LYS A 17 10.59 -3.30 -2.57
CA LYS A 17 9.89 -2.82 -1.38
C LYS A 17 8.39 -2.82 -1.60
N SER A 18 7.66 -2.93 -0.49
CA SER A 18 6.21 -2.79 -0.48
C SER A 18 5.79 -1.89 0.68
N TYR A 19 4.58 -1.36 0.61
CA TYR A 19 4.05 -0.49 1.64
C TYR A 19 2.56 -0.77 1.80
N VAL A 20 2.10 -0.84 3.05
CA VAL A 20 0.68 -0.99 3.39
C VAL A 20 0.21 0.26 4.10
N GLY A 21 -0.93 0.79 3.67
CA GLY A 21 -1.52 1.96 4.29
C GLY A 21 -3.03 1.94 4.19
N TYR A 22 -3.68 2.99 4.73
CA TYR A 22 -5.10 3.18 4.51
C TYR A 22 -5.39 4.64 4.17
N SER A 23 -6.47 4.88 3.43
CA SER A 23 -6.84 6.23 3.01
C SER A 23 -8.29 6.26 2.56
N LYS A 24 -8.88 7.45 2.57
CA LYS A 24 -10.20 7.68 1.96
C LYS A 24 -10.08 7.82 0.45
N ASN A 25 -8.92 8.21 -0.05
CA ASN A 25 -8.67 8.42 -1.48
C ASN A 25 -7.30 7.87 -1.85
N VAL A 26 -7.30 6.67 -2.42
CA VAL A 26 -6.06 5.97 -2.77
C VAL A 26 -5.31 6.66 -3.90
N GLU A 27 -6.03 7.18 -4.90
CA GLU A 27 -5.42 7.87 -6.05
C GLU A 27 -4.63 9.10 -5.60
N LEU A 28 -5.19 9.89 -4.70
CA LEU A 28 -4.51 11.05 -4.14
C LEU A 28 -3.32 10.64 -3.29
N ARG A 29 -3.49 9.56 -2.53
CA ARG A 29 -2.44 9.07 -1.64
C ARG A 29 -1.24 8.52 -2.41
N ILE A 30 -1.47 7.80 -3.53
CA ILE A 30 -0.36 7.30 -4.35
C ILE A 30 0.42 8.46 -4.98
N LYS A 31 -0.25 9.54 -5.37
CA LYS A 31 0.42 10.74 -5.85
C LYS A 31 1.34 11.34 -4.80
N LYS A 32 0.89 11.37 -3.55
CA LYS A 32 1.72 11.87 -2.42
C LYS A 32 2.94 10.99 -2.21
N HIS A 33 2.77 9.66 -2.24
CA HIS A 33 3.90 8.75 -2.08
C HIS A 33 4.94 8.96 -3.20
N ASN A 34 4.48 9.08 -4.45
CA ASN A 34 5.36 9.26 -5.59
C ASN A 34 6.05 10.62 -5.65
N SER A 35 5.45 11.64 -5.02
CA SER A 35 6.03 12.98 -4.96
C SER A 35 6.96 13.20 -3.76
N GLY A 36 7.13 12.17 -2.92
CA GLY A 36 7.96 12.26 -1.72
C GLY A 36 7.26 12.91 -0.53
N LYS A 37 5.95 13.17 -0.63
CA LYS A 37 5.15 13.78 0.44
C LYS A 37 4.30 12.78 1.22
N GLY A 38 4.47 11.50 0.96
CA GLY A 38 3.78 10.45 1.67
C GLY A 38 4.50 10.05 2.94
N ALA A 39 4.46 8.74 3.27
CA ALA A 39 5.16 8.22 4.43
C ALA A 39 6.68 8.34 4.25
N LYS A 40 7.39 8.46 5.38
CA LYS A 40 8.85 8.59 5.37
C LYS A 40 9.51 7.42 4.64
N SER A 41 9.00 6.21 4.82
CA SER A 41 9.53 5.00 4.20
C SER A 41 9.31 4.92 2.68
N THR A 42 8.44 5.76 2.12
CA THR A 42 8.15 5.74 0.67
C THR A 42 8.89 6.83 -0.10
N ARG A 43 9.59 7.72 0.58
CA ARG A 43 10.31 8.83 -0.05
C ARG A 43 11.45 8.34 -0.93
N GLY A 44 11.59 8.94 -2.09
CA GLY A 44 12.69 8.64 -3.00
C GLY A 44 12.46 7.44 -3.90
N TYR A 45 11.27 6.83 -3.82
CA TYR A 45 10.92 5.67 -4.65
C TYR A 45 9.63 5.93 -5.41
N LEU A 46 9.44 5.17 -6.50
CA LEU A 46 8.21 5.20 -7.28
C LEU A 46 7.37 3.96 -6.94
N TRP A 47 6.05 4.15 -6.88
CA TRP A 47 5.11 3.14 -6.39
C TRP A 47 3.92 2.98 -7.30
N ILE A 48 3.37 1.74 -7.33
CA ILE A 48 2.07 1.46 -7.94
C ILE A 48 1.19 0.73 -6.92
N VAL A 49 -0.12 0.91 -7.06
CA VAL A 49 -1.10 0.21 -6.21
C VAL A 49 -1.30 -1.20 -6.77
N ILE A 50 -1.07 -2.21 -5.96
CA ILE A 50 -1.27 -3.61 -6.38
C ILE A 50 -2.41 -4.30 -5.63
N TYR A 51 -2.95 -3.66 -4.60
CA TYR A 51 -4.04 -4.22 -3.80
C TYR A 51 -4.82 -3.11 -3.15
N LYS A 52 -6.15 -3.27 -3.13
CA LYS A 52 -7.04 -2.30 -2.51
C LYS A 52 -8.26 -3.03 -1.96
N LYS A 53 -8.60 -2.79 -0.69
CA LYS A 53 -9.78 -3.37 -0.07
C LYS A 53 -10.60 -2.27 0.58
N LYS A 54 -11.90 -2.27 0.33
CA LYS A 54 -12.86 -1.26 0.77
C LYS A 54 -13.45 -1.60 2.13
N PHE A 55 -13.60 -0.58 2.98
CA PHE A 55 -14.27 -0.68 4.29
C PHE A 55 -15.19 0.51 4.48
N LYS A 56 -16.32 0.28 5.14
CA LYS A 56 -17.25 1.35 5.51
C LYS A 56 -16.88 1.93 6.88
N ASP A 57 -16.17 1.18 7.71
CA ASP A 57 -15.82 1.52 9.07
C ASP A 57 -14.33 1.79 9.20
N LYS A 58 -13.96 2.98 9.69
CA LYS A 58 -12.56 3.36 9.88
C LYS A 58 -11.80 2.39 10.79
N ASN A 59 -12.43 1.97 11.89
CA ASN A 59 -11.79 1.06 12.84
C ASN A 59 -11.51 -0.30 12.22
N LYS A 60 -12.41 -0.80 11.40
CA LYS A 60 -12.19 -2.05 10.66
C LYS A 60 -11.06 -1.91 9.63
N ALA A 61 -11.01 -0.78 8.95
CA ALA A 61 -9.92 -0.51 8.01
C ALA A 61 -8.57 -0.48 8.71
N MET A 62 -8.47 0.24 9.82
CA MET A 62 -7.24 0.34 10.60
C MET A 62 -6.82 -1.01 11.17
N SER A 63 -7.77 -1.80 11.66
CA SER A 63 -7.49 -3.15 12.17
C SER A 63 -6.96 -4.06 11.06
N TYR A 64 -7.56 -3.99 9.89
CA TYR A 64 -7.12 -4.79 8.74
C TYR A 64 -5.73 -4.37 8.26
N GLU A 65 -5.47 -3.06 8.21
CA GLU A 65 -4.15 -2.53 7.86
C GLU A 65 -3.08 -3.08 8.80
N TYR A 66 -3.33 -3.03 10.09
CA TYR A 66 -2.42 -3.52 11.11
C TYR A 66 -2.14 -5.02 10.92
N LYS A 67 -3.19 -5.81 10.72
CA LYS A 67 -3.05 -7.25 10.49
C LYS A 67 -2.27 -7.56 9.21
N LEU A 68 -2.55 -6.81 8.15
CA LEU A 68 -1.86 -7.01 6.88
C LEU A 68 -0.38 -6.67 6.99
N LYS A 69 -0.04 -5.60 7.70
CA LYS A 69 1.36 -5.24 7.96
C LYS A 69 2.12 -6.36 8.68
N LYS A 70 1.45 -7.07 9.56
CA LYS A 70 2.06 -8.17 10.34
C LYS A 70 1.98 -9.52 9.65
N ASN A 71 1.16 -9.67 8.61
CA ASN A 71 0.99 -10.94 7.93
C ASN A 71 1.86 -11.00 6.68
N LYS A 72 3.11 -11.40 6.87
CA LYS A 72 4.09 -11.51 5.78
C LYS A 72 3.62 -12.46 4.68
N ASN A 73 3.02 -13.59 5.05
CA ASN A 73 2.58 -14.59 4.07
C ASN A 73 1.49 -14.04 3.15
N LYS A 74 0.54 -13.29 3.69
CA LYS A 74 -0.51 -12.67 2.90
C LYS A 74 0.06 -11.61 1.96
N ARG A 75 0.98 -10.77 2.46
CA ARG A 75 1.65 -9.77 1.62
C ARG A 75 2.42 -10.42 0.48
N LEU A 76 3.11 -11.54 0.75
CA LEU A 76 3.84 -12.27 -0.28
C LEU A 76 2.92 -12.82 -1.34
N LYS A 77 1.73 -13.33 -0.97
CA LYS A 77 0.73 -13.81 -1.94
C LYS A 77 0.28 -12.68 -2.87
N ILE A 78 0.03 -11.49 -2.32
CA ILE A 78 -0.35 -10.33 -3.12
C ILE A 78 0.79 -9.95 -4.07
N LEU A 79 2.02 -9.93 -3.58
CA LEU A 79 3.20 -9.59 -4.38
C LEU A 79 3.47 -10.61 -5.49
N LEU A 80 3.21 -11.90 -5.24
CA LEU A 80 3.40 -12.94 -6.25
C LEU A 80 2.48 -12.79 -7.45
N LYS A 81 1.28 -12.22 -7.23
CA LYS A 81 0.36 -11.91 -8.33
C LYS A 81 0.83 -10.71 -9.15
N ASN A 82 1.73 -9.91 -8.60
CA ASN A 82 2.25 -8.68 -9.21
C ASN A 82 3.78 -8.70 -9.16
N LYS A 83 4.37 -9.67 -9.86
CA LYS A 83 5.81 -9.92 -9.80
C LYS A 83 6.65 -8.70 -10.16
N TRP A 84 7.77 -8.54 -9.47
CA TRP A 84 8.80 -7.60 -9.90
C TRP A 84 9.44 -8.11 -11.18
N LYS A 85 9.66 -7.21 -12.09
CA LYS A 85 10.38 -7.51 -13.33
C LYS A 85 11.87 -7.35 -13.12
#